data_e60df1ca6c2cdabecde74045915ad82c
#
_entry.id   e60df1ca6c2cdabecde74045915ad82c
#
_cell.length_a   1.000
_cell.length_b   1.000
_cell.length_c   1.000
_cell.angle_alpha   90.00
_cell.angle_beta   90.00
_cell.angle_gamma   90.00
#
_symmetry.space_group_name_H-M   'P 1'
#
loop_
_entity.id
_entity.type
_entity.pdbx_description
1 polymer ?
#
loop_
_entity_poly.entity_id
_entity_poly.type
_entity_poly.pdbx_seq_one_letter_code
_entity_poly.pdbx_strand_id
1 'polypeptide(L)'
;MGRVRKVLTGPLVIAVLVVAVGGVGFGLYWFQPWKLWQDETVQEALPGVAETSAPPAAAPSEPPSESPSPATGPRTLASGELISHEHATSGTVKLVRLADGSHVVRLENLNTSNGPDLRVWLTDAPVKPGKAGWHVFDDGKYVSLGKLKGNKGSQNYVLPGDADLSSFSSVSIWCDRFDVSFGAAELARV
;
A
#
# COMPACT_ATOMS: atom_id res chain seq x y z
N MET A 1 6.06 52.44 -21.51
CA MET A 1 5.45 51.08 -21.57
C MET A 1 5.75 50.31 -22.87
N GLY A 2 6.19 50.87 -23.99
CA GLY A 2 6.41 50.19 -25.27
C GLY A 2 7.65 49.24 -25.36
N ARG A 3 8.73 49.49 -24.61
CA ARG A 3 9.96 48.71 -24.68
C ARG A 3 9.84 47.34 -23.99
N VAL A 4 9.15 47.25 -22.87
CA VAL A 4 8.89 45.99 -22.14
C VAL A 4 8.03 45.04 -22.96
N ARG A 5 7.03 45.60 -23.67
CA ARG A 5 6.14 44.80 -24.55
C ARG A 5 6.89 44.15 -25.72
N LYS A 6 7.86 44.88 -26.34
CA LYS A 6 8.68 44.36 -27.46
C LYS A 6 9.67 43.26 -27.00
N VAL A 7 10.15 43.34 -25.77
CA VAL A 7 11.04 42.29 -25.22
C VAL A 7 10.26 41.03 -24.95
N LEU A 8 9.05 41.14 -24.37
CA LEU A 8 8.19 39.98 -24.06
C LEU A 8 7.60 39.27 -25.28
N THR A 9 7.56 39.91 -26.46
CA THR A 9 7.05 39.33 -27.71
C THR A 9 8.16 38.91 -28.69
N GLY A 10 9.43 38.97 -28.26
CA GLY A 10 10.55 38.49 -29.07
C GLY A 10 10.47 36.96 -29.24
N PRO A 11 10.79 36.39 -30.44
CA PRO A 11 10.66 34.94 -30.68
C PRO A 11 11.48 34.10 -29.71
N LEU A 12 12.62 34.59 -29.24
CA LEU A 12 13.45 33.91 -28.26
C LEU A 12 12.80 33.86 -26.87
N VAL A 13 12.13 34.94 -26.44
CA VAL A 13 11.42 34.94 -25.15
C VAL A 13 10.21 34.02 -25.19
N ILE A 14 9.49 33.99 -26.31
CA ILE A 14 8.38 33.07 -26.51
C ILE A 14 8.88 31.62 -26.47
N ALA A 15 9.98 31.30 -27.13
CA ALA A 15 10.57 29.97 -27.12
C ALA A 15 10.98 29.54 -25.69
N VAL A 16 11.61 30.42 -24.92
CA VAL A 16 11.99 30.15 -23.51
C VAL A 16 10.74 29.94 -22.65
N LEU A 17 9.70 30.74 -22.82
CA LEU A 17 8.45 30.56 -22.08
C LEU A 17 7.75 29.24 -22.41
N VAL A 18 7.73 28.83 -23.68
CA VAL A 18 7.16 27.53 -24.08
C VAL A 18 7.92 26.37 -23.44
N VAL A 19 9.26 26.42 -23.45
CA VAL A 19 10.09 25.41 -22.80
C VAL A 19 9.87 25.42 -21.29
N ALA A 20 9.77 26.58 -20.65
CA ALA A 20 9.53 26.70 -19.21
C ALA A 20 8.14 26.13 -18.82
N VAL A 21 7.10 26.49 -19.56
CA VAL A 21 5.73 25.96 -19.33
C VAL A 21 5.69 24.45 -19.57
N GLY A 22 6.34 23.97 -20.64
CA GLY A 22 6.46 22.55 -20.90
C GLY A 22 7.21 21.79 -19.79
N GLY A 23 8.31 22.35 -19.30
CA GLY A 23 9.07 21.80 -18.19
C GLY A 23 8.28 21.75 -16.88
N VAL A 24 7.57 22.82 -16.54
CA VAL A 24 6.68 22.86 -15.38
C VAL A 24 5.55 21.83 -15.52
N GLY A 25 4.89 21.80 -16.68
CA GLY A 25 3.82 20.83 -16.96
C GLY A 25 4.29 19.39 -16.85
N PHE A 26 5.47 19.09 -17.40
CA PHE A 26 6.10 17.77 -17.26
C PHE A 26 6.44 17.45 -15.80
N GLY A 27 7.03 18.41 -15.07
CA GLY A 27 7.34 18.24 -13.65
C GLY A 27 6.10 17.96 -12.82
N LEU A 28 5.03 18.73 -13.00
CA LEU A 28 3.75 18.51 -12.33
C LEU A 28 3.17 17.13 -12.65
N TYR A 29 3.19 16.73 -13.93
CA TYR A 29 2.72 15.40 -14.35
C TYR A 29 3.56 14.27 -13.73
N TRP A 30 4.87 14.45 -13.68
CA TRP A 30 5.78 13.41 -13.16
C TRP A 30 5.72 13.29 -11.64
N PHE A 31 5.82 14.40 -10.92
CA PHE A 31 5.90 14.40 -9.45
C PHE A 31 4.55 14.36 -8.75
N GLN A 32 3.48 14.82 -9.40
CA GLN A 32 2.11 14.87 -8.86
C GLN A 32 2.04 15.40 -7.42
N PRO A 33 2.60 16.58 -7.11
CA PRO A 33 2.77 17.05 -5.73
C PRO A 33 1.45 17.19 -4.98
N TRP A 34 0.32 17.40 -5.69
CA TRP A 34 -1.01 17.49 -5.08
C TRP A 34 -1.44 16.22 -4.37
N LYS A 35 -0.90 15.03 -4.74
CA LYS A 35 -1.22 13.77 -4.07
C LYS A 35 -0.78 13.75 -2.61
N LEU A 36 0.24 14.49 -2.23
CA LEU A 36 0.70 14.57 -0.84
C LEU A 36 -0.36 15.18 0.11
N TRP A 37 -1.34 15.91 -0.45
CA TRP A 37 -2.43 16.54 0.31
C TRP A 37 -3.79 15.89 0.06
N GLN A 38 -3.81 14.75 -0.66
CA GLN A 38 -5.04 14.01 -0.94
C GLN A 38 -5.02 12.70 -0.19
N ASP A 39 -5.95 12.52 0.74
CA ASP A 39 -6.15 11.25 1.42
C ASP A 39 -7.24 10.44 0.72
N GLU A 40 -6.96 9.17 0.53
CA GLU A 40 -7.92 8.18 0.05
C GLU A 40 -8.04 7.07 1.10
N THR A 41 -9.23 6.96 1.71
CA THR A 41 -9.50 5.97 2.76
C THR A 41 -10.26 4.80 2.18
N VAL A 42 -9.73 3.60 2.38
CA VAL A 42 -10.35 2.34 1.96
C VAL A 42 -10.66 1.51 3.19
N GLN A 43 -11.88 0.97 3.27
CA GLN A 43 -12.31 0.07 4.35
C GLN A 43 -12.92 -1.18 3.73
N GLU A 44 -12.09 -2.19 3.52
CA GLU A 44 -12.52 -3.49 3.02
C GLU A 44 -12.63 -4.49 4.17
N ALA A 45 -13.73 -5.23 4.23
CA ALA A 45 -13.84 -6.40 5.06
C ALA A 45 -12.87 -7.51 4.57
N LEU A 46 -12.44 -8.40 5.46
CA LEU A 46 -11.67 -9.57 5.04
C LEU A 46 -12.59 -10.50 4.24
N PRO A 47 -12.20 -10.94 3.04
CA PRO A 47 -12.99 -11.87 2.24
C PRO A 47 -13.30 -13.17 3.01
N GLY A 48 -14.53 -13.66 2.90
CA GLY A 48 -14.95 -14.89 3.56
C GLY A 48 -15.34 -14.76 5.05
N VAL A 49 -15.27 -13.56 5.62
CA VAL A 49 -15.89 -13.27 6.91
C VAL A 49 -17.27 -12.67 6.62
N ALA A 50 -18.35 -13.43 6.89
CA ALA A 50 -19.68 -12.87 6.85
C ALA A 50 -19.76 -11.74 7.90
N GLU A 51 -20.12 -10.52 7.47
CA GLU A 51 -20.45 -9.46 8.40
C GLU A 51 -21.68 -9.88 9.20
N THR A 52 -21.45 -10.37 10.42
CA THR A 52 -22.53 -10.59 11.37
C THR A 52 -22.95 -9.22 11.91
N SER A 53 -23.78 -8.52 11.13
CA SER A 53 -24.60 -7.44 11.65
C SER A 53 -25.70 -8.07 12.51
N ALA A 54 -25.41 -8.33 13.78
CA ALA A 54 -26.42 -8.71 14.76
C ALA A 54 -26.89 -7.46 15.49
N PRO A 55 -28.19 -7.15 15.48
CA PRO A 55 -28.78 -6.21 16.43
C PRO A 55 -28.74 -6.81 17.86
N PRO A 56 -28.65 -6.01 18.90
CA PRO A 56 -28.66 -6.52 20.27
C PRO A 56 -30.05 -6.97 20.65
N ALA A 57 -30.28 -8.25 20.87
CA ALA A 57 -31.45 -8.78 21.51
C ALA A 57 -31.10 -9.81 22.59
N ALA A 58 -31.75 -9.65 23.73
CA ALA A 58 -31.50 -10.15 25.05
C ALA A 58 -31.63 -11.67 25.27
N ALA A 59 -30.80 -12.15 26.20
CA ALA A 59 -30.98 -13.13 27.29
C ALA A 59 -31.36 -14.62 27.00
N PRO A 60 -31.26 -15.54 27.98
CA PRO A 60 -30.20 -16.54 28.03
C PRO A 60 -30.80 -17.97 27.89
N SER A 61 -30.03 -18.92 27.33
CA SER A 61 -30.27 -20.34 27.56
C SER A 61 -29.04 -21.17 27.21
N GLU A 62 -28.58 -21.88 28.18
CA GLU A 62 -27.77 -23.11 28.33
C GLU A 62 -26.98 -23.73 27.17
N PRO A 63 -25.83 -24.39 27.50
CA PRO A 63 -24.80 -24.81 26.57
C PRO A 63 -25.08 -26.16 25.95
N PRO A 64 -24.89 -26.31 24.63
CA PRO A 64 -24.46 -27.59 24.07
C PRO A 64 -22.93 -27.60 23.95
N SER A 65 -22.36 -28.57 24.59
CA SER A 65 -20.98 -29.01 24.42
C SER A 65 -20.79 -29.45 22.97
N GLU A 66 -20.25 -28.58 22.14
CA GLU A 66 -19.81 -28.96 20.79
C GLU A 66 -18.30 -28.99 20.71
N SER A 67 -17.83 -30.20 20.37
CA SER A 67 -16.47 -30.51 19.96
C SER A 67 -16.01 -29.51 18.88
N PRO A 68 -14.78 -28.95 18.92
CA PRO A 68 -14.34 -27.98 17.94
C PRO A 68 -14.24 -28.64 16.56
N SER A 69 -15.25 -28.39 15.74
CA SER A 69 -15.16 -28.63 14.30
C SER A 69 -14.02 -27.75 13.75
N PRO A 70 -13.16 -28.23 12.83
CA PRO A 70 -12.05 -27.45 12.32
C PRO A 70 -12.58 -26.14 11.72
N ALA A 71 -12.08 -25.02 12.21
CA ALA A 71 -12.51 -23.70 11.82
C ALA A 71 -12.36 -23.51 10.31
N THR A 72 -13.47 -23.49 9.59
CA THR A 72 -13.59 -23.31 8.13
C THR A 72 -13.41 -21.83 7.73
N GLY A 73 -12.83 -20.99 8.58
CA GLY A 73 -12.68 -19.55 8.38
C GLY A 73 -11.28 -19.13 7.91
N PRO A 74 -11.11 -17.85 7.58
CA PRO A 74 -9.79 -17.30 7.26
C PRO A 74 -8.80 -17.49 8.40
N ARG A 75 -7.55 -17.83 8.05
CA ARG A 75 -6.45 -18.06 9.01
C ARG A 75 -5.28 -17.16 8.70
N THR A 76 -4.81 -16.40 9.68
CA THR A 76 -3.55 -15.64 9.59
C THR A 76 -2.38 -16.61 9.62
N LEU A 77 -1.47 -16.49 8.66
CA LEU A 77 -0.25 -17.30 8.52
C LEU A 77 0.99 -16.54 9.01
N ALA A 78 1.00 -15.24 8.82
CA ALA A 78 2.08 -14.36 9.26
C ALA A 78 1.54 -12.95 9.47
N SER A 79 2.20 -12.17 10.31
CA SER A 79 1.86 -10.77 10.54
C SER A 79 3.08 -9.93 10.89
N GLY A 80 2.97 -8.59 10.70
CA GLY A 80 4.01 -7.64 11.04
C GLY A 80 3.48 -6.22 11.11
N GLU A 81 4.16 -5.37 11.88
CA GLU A 81 3.86 -3.95 11.96
C GLU A 81 4.65 -3.18 10.90
N LEU A 82 3.99 -2.22 10.25
CA LEU A 82 4.65 -1.32 9.32
C LEU A 82 5.57 -0.36 10.07
N ILE A 83 6.82 -0.29 9.63
CA ILE A 83 7.75 0.75 10.04
C ILE A 83 7.85 1.82 8.96
N SER A 84 8.10 3.06 9.39
CA SER A 84 8.29 4.20 8.48
C SER A 84 9.62 4.13 7.77
N HIS A 85 9.61 4.43 6.45
CA HIS A 85 10.80 4.66 5.65
C HIS A 85 10.87 6.12 5.18
N GLU A 86 10.68 6.40 3.89
CA GLU A 86 10.71 7.79 3.40
C GLU A 86 9.56 8.62 3.98
N HIS A 87 8.39 8.01 4.16
CA HIS A 87 7.20 8.65 4.70
C HIS A 87 6.79 8.04 6.04
N ALA A 88 6.16 8.85 6.89
CA ALA A 88 5.52 8.35 8.10
C ALA A 88 4.46 7.32 7.72
N THR A 89 4.66 6.09 8.15
CA THR A 89 3.82 4.95 7.80
C THR A 89 3.55 4.12 9.05
N SER A 90 2.31 3.71 9.23
CA SER A 90 1.88 2.83 10.33
C SER A 90 0.73 1.93 9.88
N GLY A 91 0.48 0.88 10.64
CA GLY A 91 -0.53 -0.14 10.39
C GLY A 91 0.03 -1.53 10.52
N THR A 92 -0.82 -2.54 10.40
CA THR A 92 -0.45 -3.94 10.49
C THR A 92 -0.61 -4.62 9.14
N VAL A 93 0.33 -5.49 8.79
CA VAL A 93 0.24 -6.38 7.63
C VAL A 93 -0.05 -7.80 8.09
N LYS A 94 -0.99 -8.47 7.44
CA LYS A 94 -1.29 -9.89 7.66
C LYS A 94 -1.26 -10.66 6.35
N LEU A 95 -0.62 -11.80 6.36
CA LEU A 95 -0.75 -12.82 5.33
C LEU A 95 -1.83 -13.79 5.79
N VAL A 96 -2.93 -13.86 5.05
CA VAL A 96 -4.12 -14.64 5.44
C VAL A 96 -4.42 -15.68 4.38
N ARG A 97 -4.66 -16.94 4.82
CA ARG A 97 -5.26 -17.96 3.98
C ARG A 97 -6.78 -17.90 4.16
N LEU A 98 -7.50 -17.80 3.06
CA LEU A 98 -8.97 -17.79 3.05
C LEU A 98 -9.53 -19.22 3.12
N ALA A 99 -10.84 -19.34 3.34
CA ALA A 99 -11.54 -20.63 3.44
C ALA A 99 -11.48 -21.44 2.14
N ASP A 100 -11.42 -20.78 0.98
CA ASP A 100 -11.28 -21.36 -0.35
C ASP A 100 -9.84 -21.82 -0.68
N GLY A 101 -8.89 -21.58 0.25
CA GLY A 101 -7.48 -21.90 0.10
C GLY A 101 -6.66 -20.80 -0.57
N SER A 102 -7.26 -19.76 -1.11
CA SER A 102 -6.53 -18.62 -1.65
C SER A 102 -5.84 -17.80 -0.56
N HIS A 103 -4.90 -16.93 -0.94
CA HIS A 103 -4.14 -16.13 -0.01
C HIS A 103 -4.30 -14.64 -0.29
N VAL A 104 -4.34 -13.84 0.76
CA VAL A 104 -4.38 -12.38 0.67
C VAL A 104 -3.34 -11.75 1.59
N VAL A 105 -2.72 -10.68 1.14
CA VAL A 105 -2.06 -9.71 2.01
C VAL A 105 -3.12 -8.68 2.41
N ARG A 106 -3.34 -8.54 3.70
CA ARG A 106 -4.22 -7.56 4.28
C ARG A 106 -3.42 -6.47 4.97
N LEU A 107 -3.65 -5.24 4.58
CA LEU A 107 -3.21 -4.06 5.32
C LEU A 107 -4.35 -3.66 6.26
N GLU A 108 -4.06 -3.51 7.54
CA GLU A 108 -5.05 -3.07 8.54
C GLU A 108 -4.63 -1.74 9.15
N ASN A 109 -5.58 -0.81 9.22
CA ASN A 109 -5.38 0.52 9.78
C ASN A 109 -4.17 1.24 9.19
N LEU A 110 -3.94 1.04 7.89
CA LEU A 110 -2.87 1.74 7.19
C LEU A 110 -3.05 3.25 7.33
N ASN A 111 -1.95 3.93 7.61
CA ASN A 111 -1.86 5.37 7.53
C ASN A 111 -0.48 5.73 6.98
N THR A 112 -0.45 6.28 5.77
CA THR A 112 0.77 6.74 5.09
C THR A 112 0.45 7.96 4.23
N SER A 113 1.44 8.58 3.64
CA SER A 113 1.24 9.63 2.63
C SER A 113 0.76 9.00 1.31
N ASN A 114 0.02 9.77 0.51
CA ASN A 114 -0.25 9.37 -0.86
C ASN A 114 0.98 9.69 -1.75
N GLY A 115 1.07 9.02 -2.91
CA GLY A 115 2.19 9.18 -3.83
C GLY A 115 1.78 8.93 -5.29
N PRO A 116 2.67 9.24 -6.25
CA PRO A 116 2.30 9.21 -7.67
C PRO A 116 2.10 7.80 -8.23
N ASP A 117 2.77 6.77 -7.69
CA ASP A 117 2.60 5.38 -8.11
C ASP A 117 2.96 4.41 -6.98
N LEU A 118 2.12 4.38 -5.93
CA LEU A 118 2.28 3.47 -4.81
C LEU A 118 1.74 2.09 -5.14
N ARG A 119 2.51 1.07 -4.76
CA ARG A 119 2.20 -0.35 -4.94
C ARG A 119 2.41 -1.12 -3.66
N VAL A 120 1.77 -2.26 -3.54
CA VAL A 120 2.02 -3.22 -2.47
C VAL A 120 2.85 -4.36 -3.04
N TRP A 121 4.03 -4.56 -2.48
CA TRP A 121 4.95 -5.62 -2.87
C TRP A 121 5.14 -6.62 -1.73
N LEU A 122 5.05 -7.90 -2.08
CA LEU A 122 5.51 -9.02 -1.24
C LEU A 122 6.93 -9.37 -1.70
N THR A 123 7.91 -9.41 -0.78
CA THR A 123 9.34 -9.47 -1.14
C THR A 123 10.15 -10.31 -0.15
N ASP A 124 11.32 -10.78 -0.58
CA ASP A 124 12.30 -11.49 0.24
C ASP A 124 13.31 -10.55 0.93
N ALA A 125 13.25 -9.25 0.62
CA ALA A 125 14.16 -8.28 1.20
C ALA A 125 13.92 -8.08 2.71
N PRO A 126 15.01 -7.97 3.51
CA PRO A 126 14.89 -7.70 4.94
C PRO A 126 14.41 -6.27 5.20
N VAL A 127 13.56 -6.10 6.20
CA VAL A 127 13.10 -4.78 6.64
C VAL A 127 14.19 -4.13 7.50
N LYS A 128 14.74 -3.01 7.01
CA LYS A 128 15.79 -2.25 7.70
C LYS A 128 15.26 -0.88 8.10
N PRO A 129 15.45 -0.43 9.34
CA PRO A 129 14.98 0.89 9.76
C PRO A 129 15.72 2.04 9.07
N GLY A 130 15.03 3.17 8.89
CA GLY A 130 15.57 4.40 8.33
C GLY A 130 16.00 4.27 6.86
N LYS A 131 16.94 5.11 6.44
CA LYS A 131 17.38 5.20 5.04
C LYS A 131 17.99 3.92 4.47
N ALA A 132 18.52 3.04 5.33
CA ALA A 132 19.07 1.76 4.90
C ALA A 132 18.00 0.80 4.32
N GLY A 133 16.73 1.03 4.63
CA GLY A 133 15.60 0.24 4.12
C GLY A 133 14.87 0.85 2.92
N TRP A 134 15.26 2.06 2.47
CA TRP A 134 14.46 2.78 1.48
C TRP A 134 14.45 2.16 0.09
N HIS A 135 15.59 1.53 -0.34
CA HIS A 135 15.83 1.10 -1.72
C HIS A 135 16.28 -0.37 -1.82
N VAL A 136 15.83 -1.24 -0.91
CA VAL A 136 16.27 -2.65 -0.87
C VAL A 136 15.24 -3.64 -1.40
N PHE A 137 14.01 -3.20 -1.67
CA PHE A 137 12.92 -4.12 -1.96
C PHE A 137 12.84 -4.57 -3.41
N ASP A 138 13.59 -3.94 -4.31
CA ASP A 138 13.79 -4.30 -5.72
C ASP A 138 15.11 -5.04 -5.98
N ASP A 139 15.99 -5.16 -4.98
CA ASP A 139 17.28 -5.88 -5.10
C ASP A 139 17.11 -7.42 -5.21
N GLY A 140 15.98 -7.96 -4.76
CA GLY A 140 15.72 -9.39 -4.68
C GLY A 140 14.47 -9.84 -5.42
N LYS A 141 13.83 -10.89 -4.89
CA LYS A 141 12.57 -11.39 -5.43
C LYS A 141 11.40 -10.61 -4.87
N TYR A 142 10.49 -10.20 -5.72
CA TYR A 142 9.24 -9.58 -5.29
C TYR A 142 8.07 -9.97 -6.19
N VAL A 143 6.87 -9.88 -5.64
CA VAL A 143 5.60 -9.99 -6.35
C VAL A 143 4.83 -8.69 -6.12
N SER A 144 4.55 -7.95 -7.20
CA SER A 144 3.69 -6.78 -7.12
C SER A 144 2.23 -7.22 -7.02
N LEU A 145 1.57 -6.88 -5.92
CA LEU A 145 0.16 -7.18 -5.68
C LEU A 145 -0.78 -6.12 -6.26
N GLY A 146 -0.21 -5.12 -6.93
CA GLY A 146 -0.95 -4.05 -7.59
C GLY A 146 -0.80 -2.69 -6.92
N LYS A 147 -1.54 -1.71 -7.44
CA LYS A 147 -1.53 -0.34 -6.91
C LYS A 147 -2.14 -0.28 -5.51
N LEU A 148 -1.57 0.58 -4.66
CA LEU A 148 -2.18 0.91 -3.38
C LEU A 148 -3.55 1.53 -3.63
N LYS A 149 -4.62 0.95 -3.05
CA LYS A 149 -6.00 1.38 -3.28
C LYS A 149 -6.34 2.68 -2.56
N GLY A 150 -5.70 2.91 -1.41
CA GLY A 150 -5.80 4.13 -0.64
C GLY A 150 -4.65 4.21 0.36
N ASN A 151 -4.28 5.44 0.74
CA ASN A 151 -3.20 5.67 1.69
C ASN A 151 -3.64 5.54 3.16
N LYS A 152 -4.94 5.31 3.40
CA LYS A 152 -5.52 5.10 4.74
C LYS A 152 -6.51 3.94 4.77
N GLY A 153 -6.63 3.30 5.94
CA GLY A 153 -7.65 2.31 6.25
C GLY A 153 -7.22 0.87 6.04
N SER A 154 -8.18 -0.02 5.78
CA SER A 154 -7.93 -1.47 5.68
C SER A 154 -8.28 -1.98 4.29
N GLN A 155 -7.39 -2.76 3.70
CA GLN A 155 -7.50 -3.19 2.30
C GLN A 155 -6.82 -4.54 2.06
N ASN A 156 -7.31 -5.30 1.09
CA ASN A 156 -6.89 -6.67 0.80
C ASN A 156 -6.26 -6.77 -0.59
N TYR A 157 -5.23 -7.59 -0.73
CA TYR A 157 -4.54 -7.85 -1.99
C TYR A 157 -4.44 -9.36 -2.20
N VAL A 158 -5.08 -9.87 -3.24
CA VAL A 158 -5.06 -11.29 -3.57
C VAL A 158 -3.69 -11.66 -4.12
N LEU A 159 -3.11 -12.74 -3.62
CA LEU A 159 -1.86 -13.27 -4.13
C LEU A 159 -2.11 -14.15 -5.36
N PRO A 160 -1.17 -14.14 -6.34
CA PRO A 160 -1.15 -15.16 -7.38
C PRO A 160 -1.11 -16.57 -6.78
N GLY A 161 -1.88 -17.50 -7.35
CA GLY A 161 -2.00 -18.85 -6.80
C GLY A 161 -0.70 -19.69 -6.88
N ASP A 162 0.23 -19.30 -7.72
CA ASP A 162 1.55 -19.88 -7.93
C ASP A 162 2.66 -19.22 -7.08
N ALA A 163 2.34 -18.23 -6.26
CA ALA A 163 3.31 -17.56 -5.40
C ALA A 163 3.81 -18.49 -4.30
N ASP A 164 5.12 -18.76 -4.28
CA ASP A 164 5.76 -19.49 -3.19
C ASP A 164 5.92 -18.61 -1.96
N LEU A 165 4.97 -18.71 -1.03
CA LEU A 165 4.93 -17.91 0.20
C LEU A 165 6.12 -18.15 1.13
N SER A 166 6.85 -19.28 0.97
CA SER A 166 8.04 -19.57 1.78
C SER A 166 9.24 -18.72 1.38
N SER A 167 9.23 -18.19 0.16
CA SER A 167 10.30 -17.35 -0.40
C SER A 167 10.22 -15.90 0.05
N PHE A 168 9.13 -15.46 0.68
CA PHE A 168 8.91 -14.06 1.01
C PHE A 168 8.84 -13.83 2.52
N SER A 169 9.48 -12.78 2.98
CA SER A 169 9.61 -12.44 4.40
C SER A 169 9.05 -11.07 4.77
N SER A 170 8.69 -10.23 3.80
CA SER A 170 8.26 -8.87 4.07
C SER A 170 7.25 -8.32 3.05
N VAL A 171 6.57 -7.24 3.44
CA VAL A 171 5.69 -6.46 2.56
C VAL A 171 6.16 -5.02 2.58
N SER A 172 6.27 -4.40 1.40
CA SER A 172 6.62 -2.99 1.24
C SER A 172 5.51 -2.22 0.54
N ILE A 173 5.26 -0.99 1.02
CA ILE A 173 4.53 0.03 0.28
C ILE A 173 5.56 0.78 -0.56
N TRP A 174 5.65 0.42 -1.82
CA TRP A 174 6.68 0.83 -2.77
C TRP A 174 6.19 1.92 -3.71
N CYS A 175 6.96 2.96 -3.88
CA CYS A 175 6.74 3.96 -4.91
C CYS A 175 7.53 3.59 -6.16
N ASP A 176 6.83 3.00 -7.15
CA ASP A 176 7.41 2.50 -8.40
C ASP A 176 8.03 3.61 -9.27
N ARG A 177 7.65 4.87 -9.03
CA ARG A 177 8.17 6.01 -9.78
C ARG A 177 9.49 6.54 -9.26
N PHE A 178 9.77 6.36 -7.98
CA PHE A 178 10.95 6.90 -7.32
C PHE A 178 11.85 5.82 -6.73
N ASP A 179 11.50 4.55 -6.97
CA ASP A 179 12.23 3.37 -6.49
C ASP A 179 12.51 3.44 -4.99
N VAL A 180 11.46 3.76 -4.20
CA VAL A 180 11.58 4.00 -2.76
C VAL A 180 10.42 3.42 -1.98
N SER A 181 10.73 2.86 -0.80
CA SER A 181 9.73 2.39 0.15
C SER A 181 9.21 3.53 1.02
N PHE A 182 7.88 3.65 1.13
CA PHE A 182 7.22 4.53 2.10
C PHE A 182 7.20 3.91 3.49
N GLY A 183 7.09 2.59 3.54
CA GLY A 183 7.14 1.80 4.76
C GLY A 183 7.09 0.31 4.44
N ALA A 184 7.54 -0.51 5.36
CA ALA A 184 7.55 -1.96 5.20
C ALA A 184 7.29 -2.69 6.52
N ALA A 185 6.84 -3.94 6.43
CA ALA A 185 6.63 -4.83 7.56
C ALA A 185 7.33 -6.16 7.33
N GLU A 186 8.08 -6.63 8.31
CA GLU A 186 8.59 -8.00 8.33
C GLU A 186 7.49 -8.96 8.78
N LEU A 187 7.33 -10.07 8.07
CA LEU A 187 6.27 -11.05 8.31
C LEU A 187 6.75 -12.16 9.27
N ALA A 188 6.38 -12.04 10.53
CA ALA A 188 6.57 -13.12 11.51
C ALA A 188 5.48 -14.18 11.35
N ARG A 189 5.86 -15.44 11.24
CA ARG A 189 4.94 -16.59 11.17
C ARG A 189 4.21 -16.77 12.51
N VAL A 190 2.91 -17.09 12.46
CA VAL A 190 2.03 -17.33 13.62
C VAL A 190 1.49 -18.73 13.61
#